data_b7ab2562f5dccde0b2197e98263a5b78
#
_entry.id   b7ab2562f5dccde0b2197e98263a5b78
#
_cell.length_a   1.000
_cell.length_b   1.000
_cell.length_c   1.000
_cell.angle_alpha   90.00
_cell.angle_beta   90.00
_cell.angle_gamma   90.00
#
_symmetry.space_group_name_H-M   'P 1'
#
loop_
_entity.id
_entity.type
_entity.pdbx_description
1 polymer ?
#
loop_
_entity_poly.entity_id
_entity_poly.type
_entity_poly.pdbx_seq_one_letter_code
_entity_poly.pdbx_strand_id
1 'polypeptide(L)'
;YIDRSGETVVPFRYDWAGSFGQYGFDEEVAMVKTGTDRDRIPLYTPCPTALIDRDGERITPVYGFMTPIVGGVSFVNDGRKFHGVGRDLLASDGKWGCVDRRGRLVVACEYELAYPLFDRFAFVRKNGKWGVLDRRGRLIVPCRYDAGYYRAGIYVLDTLFDTQDTPPTDGANPAVRGEFEEGRIYMIADGCAEAFDMKGRKIGK
;
A
#
# COMPACT_ATOMS: atom_id res chain seq x y z
N TYR A 1 5.15 12.66 -23.88
CA TYR A 1 4.91 14.05 -23.44
C TYR A 1 5.41 15.02 -24.49
N ILE A 2 4.77 16.16 -24.54
CA ILE A 2 5.15 17.29 -25.39
C ILE A 2 5.47 18.51 -24.52
N ASP A 3 6.34 19.37 -24.97
CA ASP A 3 6.63 20.66 -24.33
C ASP A 3 5.61 21.74 -24.75
N ARG A 4 5.85 23.00 -24.30
CA ARG A 4 4.98 24.14 -24.61
C ARG A 4 5.06 24.58 -26.09
N SER A 5 6.11 24.17 -26.81
CA SER A 5 6.26 24.44 -28.25
C SER A 5 5.55 23.39 -29.10
N GLY A 6 5.10 22.28 -28.50
CA GLY A 6 4.50 21.14 -29.16
C GLY A 6 5.52 20.09 -29.59
N GLU A 7 6.78 20.23 -29.23
CA GLU A 7 7.80 19.23 -29.51
C GLU A 7 7.68 18.03 -28.57
N THR A 8 7.91 16.83 -29.12
CA THR A 8 7.88 15.59 -28.33
C THR A 8 9.15 15.44 -27.52
N VAL A 9 9.05 15.66 -26.21
CA VAL A 9 10.16 15.46 -25.25
C VAL A 9 10.28 13.98 -24.89
N VAL A 10 9.16 13.31 -24.57
CA VAL A 10 9.15 11.87 -24.28
C VAL A 10 8.34 11.14 -25.35
N PRO A 11 8.95 10.19 -26.09
CA PRO A 11 8.27 9.44 -27.16
C PRO A 11 7.02 8.70 -26.65
N PHE A 12 6.08 8.41 -27.56
CA PHE A 12 4.86 7.64 -27.31
C PHE A 12 5.20 6.14 -27.16
N ARG A 13 5.71 5.76 -25.99
CA ARG A 13 6.13 4.38 -25.67
C ARG A 13 5.39 3.76 -24.48
N TYR A 14 4.46 4.51 -23.90
CA TYR A 14 3.67 4.07 -22.76
C TYR A 14 2.19 4.00 -23.15
N ASP A 15 1.47 3.01 -22.65
CA ASP A 15 0.03 2.86 -22.88
C ASP A 15 -0.77 3.85 -22.06
N TRP A 16 -0.22 4.24 -20.92
CA TRP A 16 -0.79 5.28 -20.06
C TRP A 16 0.33 6.11 -19.41
N ALA A 17 0.08 7.41 -19.26
CA ALA A 17 1.00 8.35 -18.65
C ALA A 17 0.24 9.40 -17.83
N GLY A 18 0.57 9.54 -16.56
CA GLY A 18 0.08 10.60 -15.69
C GLY A 18 0.82 11.91 -15.93
N SER A 19 0.23 13.03 -15.52
CA SER A 19 0.93 14.32 -15.55
C SER A 19 2.07 14.33 -14.52
N PHE A 20 3.09 15.14 -14.77
CA PHE A 20 4.14 15.43 -13.81
C PHE A 20 3.55 16.05 -12.54
N GLY A 21 3.99 15.62 -11.36
CA GLY A 21 3.43 16.04 -10.08
C GLY A 21 2.08 15.43 -9.72
N GLN A 22 1.50 14.62 -10.59
CA GLN A 22 0.22 13.97 -10.33
C GLN A 22 0.33 12.88 -9.27
N TYR A 23 -0.78 12.56 -8.61
CA TYR A 23 -0.87 11.52 -7.57
C TYR A 23 0.03 11.73 -6.35
N GLY A 24 0.45 12.98 -6.09
CA GLY A 24 1.25 13.36 -4.93
C GLY A 24 2.75 13.14 -5.09
N PHE A 25 3.21 12.74 -6.28
CA PHE A 25 4.65 12.75 -6.61
C PHE A 25 5.19 14.16 -6.73
N ASP A 26 6.51 14.31 -6.72
CA ASP A 26 7.17 15.62 -6.97
C ASP A 26 6.90 16.07 -8.41
N GLU A 27 6.92 17.40 -8.65
CA GLU A 27 6.62 18.01 -9.96
C GLU A 27 7.54 17.56 -11.09
N GLU A 28 8.70 16.98 -10.75
CA GLU A 28 9.67 16.44 -11.70
C GLU A 28 9.43 14.95 -12.01
N VAL A 29 8.40 14.34 -11.44
CA VAL A 29 8.14 12.90 -11.54
C VAL A 29 6.78 12.62 -12.14
N ALA A 30 6.72 11.71 -13.12
CA ALA A 30 5.48 11.20 -13.68
C ALA A 30 5.39 9.66 -13.57
N MET A 31 4.19 9.17 -13.31
CA MET A 31 3.89 7.74 -13.33
C MET A 31 3.53 7.33 -14.77
N VAL A 32 4.12 6.24 -15.24
CA VAL A 32 3.85 5.66 -16.56
C VAL A 32 3.55 4.18 -16.44
N LYS A 33 2.72 3.65 -17.35
CA LYS A 33 2.30 2.25 -17.37
C LYS A 33 2.39 1.66 -18.77
N THR A 34 2.64 0.34 -18.82
CA THR A 34 2.66 -0.44 -20.05
C THR A 34 1.75 -1.68 -19.89
N GLY A 35 1.24 -2.22 -21.01
CA GLY A 35 0.38 -3.41 -20.99
C GLY A 35 -1.00 -3.16 -20.39
N THR A 36 -1.50 -1.92 -20.44
CA THR A 36 -2.84 -1.58 -19.96
C THR A 36 -3.88 -1.78 -21.06
N ASP A 37 -5.04 -2.34 -20.70
CA ASP A 37 -6.24 -2.29 -21.51
C ASP A 37 -6.75 -0.85 -21.55
N ARG A 38 -6.87 -0.26 -22.75
CA ARG A 38 -7.25 1.16 -22.93
C ARG A 38 -8.62 1.52 -22.36
N ASP A 39 -9.48 0.53 -22.18
CA ASP A 39 -10.86 0.73 -21.69
C ASP A 39 -10.98 0.68 -20.17
N ARG A 40 -9.90 0.41 -19.44
CA ARG A 40 -9.89 0.38 -17.96
C ARG A 40 -9.15 1.57 -17.40
N ILE A 41 -9.69 2.16 -16.32
CA ILE A 41 -9.04 3.23 -15.56
C ILE A 41 -7.76 2.63 -14.93
N PRO A 42 -6.57 3.00 -15.41
CA PRO A 42 -5.36 2.23 -15.13
C PRO A 42 -4.78 2.44 -13.74
N LEU A 43 -5.34 3.36 -12.94
CA LEU A 43 -4.73 3.75 -11.67
C LEU A 43 -4.69 2.61 -10.64
N TYR A 44 -5.77 1.86 -10.53
CA TYR A 44 -5.91 0.75 -9.58
C TYR A 44 -5.85 -0.63 -10.24
N THR A 45 -5.48 -0.68 -11.51
CA THR A 45 -5.31 -1.95 -12.21
C THR A 45 -3.85 -2.35 -12.13
N PRO A 46 -3.52 -3.57 -11.65
CA PRO A 46 -2.17 -4.10 -11.70
C PRO A 46 -1.67 -4.16 -13.14
N CYS A 47 -0.58 -3.47 -13.38
CA CYS A 47 0.11 -3.46 -14.67
C CYS A 47 1.53 -2.93 -14.47
N PRO A 48 2.46 -3.25 -15.37
CA PRO A 48 3.82 -2.75 -15.30
C PRO A 48 3.85 -1.23 -15.20
N THR A 49 4.31 -0.72 -14.08
CA THR A 49 4.30 0.70 -13.70
C THR A 49 5.70 1.15 -13.32
N ALA A 50 6.11 2.32 -13.78
CA ALA A 50 7.38 2.95 -13.41
C ALA A 50 7.19 4.44 -13.21
N LEU A 51 8.19 5.09 -12.61
CA LEU A 51 8.31 6.54 -12.56
C LEU A 51 9.39 6.99 -13.54
N ILE A 52 9.15 8.12 -14.19
CA ILE A 52 10.09 8.80 -15.10
C ILE A 52 10.31 10.24 -14.64
N ASP A 53 11.45 10.78 -15.01
CA ASP A 53 11.76 12.21 -14.91
C ASP A 53 11.28 13.00 -16.16
N ARG A 54 11.58 14.29 -16.20
CA ARG A 54 11.17 15.18 -17.30
C ARG A 54 11.86 14.87 -18.63
N ASP A 55 13.04 14.25 -18.60
CA ASP A 55 13.75 13.80 -19.79
C ASP A 55 13.22 12.47 -20.31
N GLY A 56 12.27 11.86 -19.58
CA GLY A 56 11.68 10.57 -19.90
C GLY A 56 12.53 9.39 -19.46
N GLU A 57 13.60 9.64 -18.70
CA GLU A 57 14.42 8.59 -18.14
C GLU A 57 13.71 7.94 -16.95
N ARG A 58 13.83 6.63 -16.89
CA ARG A 58 13.18 5.85 -15.83
C ARG A 58 13.97 5.91 -14.53
N ILE A 59 13.36 6.49 -13.49
CA ILE A 59 13.96 6.67 -12.17
C ILE A 59 13.64 5.55 -11.17
N THR A 60 12.75 4.60 -11.53
CA THR A 60 12.48 3.39 -10.74
C THR A 60 12.61 2.12 -11.56
N PRO A 61 12.77 0.96 -10.93
CA PRO A 61 12.44 -0.32 -11.56
C PRO A 61 11.00 -0.31 -12.08
N VAL A 62 10.65 -1.27 -12.92
CA VAL A 62 9.25 -1.54 -13.30
C VAL A 62 8.65 -2.42 -12.20
N TYR A 63 7.66 -1.87 -11.52
CA TYR A 63 6.84 -2.59 -10.55
C TYR A 63 5.59 -3.16 -11.23
N GLY A 64 5.06 -4.26 -10.75
CA GLY A 64 3.78 -4.80 -11.24
C GLY A 64 2.58 -4.01 -10.77
N PHE A 65 2.74 -3.25 -9.68
CA PHE A 65 1.73 -2.33 -9.16
C PHE A 65 2.37 -1.18 -8.40
N MET A 66 1.73 -0.01 -8.46
CA MET A 66 2.12 1.17 -7.72
C MET A 66 0.87 1.99 -7.35
N THR A 67 0.76 2.42 -6.09
CA THR A 67 -0.31 3.30 -5.64
C THR A 67 0.02 4.77 -5.88
N PRO A 68 -0.96 5.69 -5.86
CA PRO A 68 -0.69 7.09 -5.57
C PRO A 68 0.09 7.25 -4.26
N ILE A 69 0.68 8.45 -4.06
CA ILE A 69 1.30 8.78 -2.78
C ILE A 69 0.22 8.87 -1.69
N VAL A 70 0.39 8.09 -0.65
CA VAL A 70 -0.46 8.08 0.55
C VAL A 70 0.44 8.28 1.76
N GLY A 71 0.22 9.36 2.52
CA GLY A 71 1.03 9.65 3.70
C GLY A 71 2.52 9.95 3.43
N GLY A 72 2.88 10.25 2.19
CA GLY A 72 4.27 10.60 1.79
C GLY A 72 5.03 9.48 1.09
N VAL A 73 4.44 8.30 0.95
CA VAL A 73 4.99 7.15 0.22
C VAL A 73 3.98 6.57 -0.76
N SER A 74 4.47 5.94 -1.81
CA SER A 74 3.70 5.06 -2.69
C SER A 74 4.06 3.61 -2.37
N PHE A 75 3.05 2.76 -2.21
CA PHE A 75 3.24 1.33 -2.08
C PHE A 75 3.49 0.73 -3.46
N VAL A 76 4.52 -0.09 -3.54
CA VAL A 76 4.92 -0.77 -4.77
C VAL A 76 4.98 -2.28 -4.56
N ASN A 77 4.65 -3.04 -5.59
CA ASN A 77 4.78 -4.49 -5.60
C ASN A 77 5.65 -4.90 -6.79
N ASP A 78 6.66 -5.72 -6.57
CA ASP A 78 7.62 -6.15 -7.59
C ASP A 78 7.19 -7.40 -8.37
N GLY A 79 6.04 -7.99 -8.01
CA GLY A 79 5.45 -9.13 -8.73
C GLY A 79 4.88 -8.75 -10.09
N ARG A 80 4.66 -9.75 -10.91
CA ARG A 80 4.10 -9.59 -12.28
C ARG A 80 2.73 -10.25 -12.44
N LYS A 81 2.35 -11.13 -11.52
CA LYS A 81 1.07 -11.83 -11.52
C LYS A 81 0.27 -11.38 -10.32
N PHE A 82 -0.95 -10.95 -10.57
CA PHE A 82 -1.91 -10.56 -9.55
C PHE A 82 -3.12 -11.47 -9.64
N HIS A 83 -3.61 -11.91 -8.50
CA HIS A 83 -4.76 -12.79 -8.40
C HIS A 83 -5.88 -12.08 -7.65
N GLY A 84 -7.13 -12.30 -8.07
CA GLY A 84 -8.32 -11.79 -7.41
C GLY A 84 -8.90 -10.50 -7.99
N VAL A 85 -9.97 -10.03 -7.39
CA VAL A 85 -10.73 -8.82 -7.77
C VAL A 85 -10.96 -7.98 -6.52
N GLY A 86 -10.83 -6.67 -6.62
CA GLY A 86 -11.08 -5.77 -5.48
C GLY A 86 -10.00 -5.86 -4.39
N ARG A 87 -10.37 -6.20 -3.15
CA ARG A 87 -9.43 -6.32 -2.02
C ARG A 87 -8.40 -7.44 -2.22
N ASP A 88 -8.77 -8.49 -2.95
CA ASP A 88 -7.91 -9.64 -3.24
C ASP A 88 -6.85 -9.33 -4.31
N LEU A 89 -6.89 -8.16 -4.95
CA LEU A 89 -5.85 -7.65 -5.85
C LEU A 89 -4.47 -7.53 -5.20
N LEU A 90 -4.39 -7.64 -3.88
CA LEU A 90 -3.14 -7.56 -3.14
C LEU A 90 -2.35 -8.87 -3.13
N ALA A 91 -2.97 -9.98 -3.52
CA ALA A 91 -2.28 -11.25 -3.69
C ALA A 91 -1.50 -11.24 -5.02
N SER A 92 -0.18 -11.31 -4.93
CA SER A 92 0.72 -11.34 -6.09
C SER A 92 1.87 -12.31 -5.85
N ASP A 93 2.60 -12.63 -6.92
CA ASP A 93 3.84 -13.41 -6.85
C ASP A 93 5.05 -12.58 -6.35
N GLY A 94 4.84 -11.28 -6.10
CA GLY A 94 5.87 -10.34 -5.64
C GLY A 94 5.73 -9.97 -4.18
N LYS A 95 6.60 -9.06 -3.77
CA LYS A 95 6.63 -8.49 -2.44
C LYS A 95 6.30 -6.99 -2.49
N TRP A 96 5.76 -6.51 -1.39
CA TRP A 96 5.41 -5.11 -1.21
C TRP A 96 6.52 -4.33 -0.53
N GLY A 97 6.77 -3.13 -1.03
CA GLY A 97 7.66 -2.13 -0.48
C GLY A 97 7.09 -0.72 -0.65
N CYS A 98 7.91 0.30 -0.44
CA CYS A 98 7.47 1.69 -0.61
C CYS A 98 8.55 2.52 -1.29
N VAL A 99 8.12 3.45 -2.14
CA VAL A 99 8.96 4.55 -2.67
C VAL A 99 8.46 5.90 -2.17
N ASP A 100 9.35 6.88 -2.07
CA ASP A 100 8.99 8.25 -1.74
C ASP A 100 8.46 9.02 -2.98
N ARG A 101 8.16 10.32 -2.81
CA ARG A 101 7.65 11.19 -3.87
C ARG A 101 8.59 11.34 -5.06
N ARG A 102 9.88 11.03 -4.88
CA ARG A 102 10.93 11.09 -5.91
C ARG A 102 11.25 9.72 -6.50
N GLY A 103 10.49 8.68 -6.14
CA GLY A 103 10.70 7.32 -6.59
C GLY A 103 11.86 6.58 -5.91
N ARG A 104 12.46 7.14 -4.84
CA ARG A 104 13.52 6.45 -4.09
C ARG A 104 12.91 5.39 -3.20
N LEU A 105 13.49 4.18 -3.23
CA LEU A 105 13.05 3.09 -2.38
C LEU A 105 13.32 3.41 -0.90
N VAL A 106 12.27 3.53 -0.09
CA VAL A 106 12.35 3.79 1.35
C VAL A 106 12.03 2.57 2.20
N VAL A 107 11.30 1.61 1.62
CA VAL A 107 11.04 0.29 2.21
C VAL A 107 11.29 -0.75 1.14
N ALA A 108 12.19 -1.69 1.40
CA ALA A 108 12.49 -2.79 0.47
C ALA A 108 11.22 -3.62 0.19
N CYS A 109 11.13 -4.22 -1.01
CA CYS A 109 10.06 -5.14 -1.35
C CYS A 109 10.27 -6.46 -0.61
N GLU A 110 9.78 -6.55 0.62
CA GLU A 110 9.96 -7.71 1.50
C GLU A 110 8.68 -8.19 2.17
N TYR A 111 7.59 -7.41 2.10
CA TYR A 111 6.31 -7.77 2.72
C TYR A 111 5.43 -8.56 1.76
N GLU A 112 4.77 -9.60 2.27
CA GLU A 112 3.84 -10.45 1.51
C GLU A 112 2.57 -9.70 1.14
N LEU A 113 2.09 -8.87 2.06
CA LEU A 113 0.91 -8.02 1.90
C LEU A 113 1.19 -6.63 2.48
N ALA A 114 0.53 -5.62 1.92
CA ALA A 114 0.51 -4.27 2.46
C ALA A 114 -0.87 -3.64 2.24
N TYR A 115 -1.46 -3.12 3.31
CA TYR A 115 -2.73 -2.39 3.30
C TYR A 115 -2.52 -0.97 3.79
N PRO A 116 -2.37 0.01 2.89
CA PRO A 116 -2.29 1.42 3.28
C PRO A 116 -3.63 1.90 3.82
N LEU A 117 -3.61 2.60 4.95
CA LEU A 117 -4.78 3.11 5.63
C LEU A 117 -4.70 4.62 5.87
N PHE A 118 -5.56 5.39 5.19
CA PHE A 118 -5.89 6.78 5.50
C PHE A 118 -4.71 7.71 5.81
N ASP A 119 -3.69 7.75 4.96
CA ASP A 119 -2.54 8.67 5.06
C ASP A 119 -1.72 8.57 6.36
N ARG A 120 -1.95 7.56 7.20
CA ARG A 120 -1.36 7.51 8.54
C ARG A 120 -0.39 6.35 8.76
N PHE A 121 -0.77 5.15 8.33
CA PHE A 121 0.01 3.93 8.50
C PHE A 121 -0.45 2.85 7.51
N ALA A 122 0.26 1.74 7.47
CA ALA A 122 -0.13 0.55 6.72
C ALA A 122 0.03 -0.69 7.58
N PHE A 123 -0.92 -1.60 7.51
CA PHE A 123 -0.68 -2.97 7.95
C PHE A 123 0.17 -3.68 6.91
N VAL A 124 1.18 -4.41 7.37
CA VAL A 124 2.06 -5.22 6.52
C VAL A 124 2.20 -6.61 7.08
N ARG A 125 2.37 -7.59 6.17
CA ARG A 125 2.56 -8.99 6.55
C ARG A 125 3.93 -9.47 6.09
N LYS A 126 4.65 -10.12 6.99
CA LYS A 126 5.95 -10.73 6.73
C LYS A 126 6.06 -12.04 7.51
N ASN A 127 6.46 -13.13 6.83
CA ASN A 127 6.52 -14.48 7.40
C ASN A 127 5.18 -14.92 8.05
N GLY A 128 4.05 -14.61 7.36
CA GLY A 128 2.71 -14.93 7.85
C GLY A 128 2.21 -14.09 9.02
N LYS A 129 3.01 -13.13 9.53
CA LYS A 129 2.66 -12.31 10.70
C LYS A 129 2.48 -10.85 10.33
N TRP A 130 1.50 -10.20 10.96
CA TRP A 130 1.16 -8.81 10.75
C TRP A 130 1.95 -7.85 11.64
N GLY A 131 2.26 -6.69 11.09
CA GLY A 131 2.86 -5.55 11.75
C GLY A 131 2.34 -4.25 11.15
N VAL A 132 2.90 -3.12 11.57
CA VAL A 132 2.43 -1.80 11.13
C VAL A 132 3.62 -0.91 10.75
N LEU A 133 3.56 -0.34 9.54
CA LEU A 133 4.44 0.74 9.08
C LEU A 133 3.77 2.09 9.33
N ASP A 134 4.54 3.09 9.75
CA ASP A 134 4.08 4.48 9.74
C ASP A 134 4.13 5.07 8.30
N ARG A 135 3.63 6.30 8.15
CA ARG A 135 3.64 7.04 6.87
C ARG A 135 5.03 7.35 6.29
N ARG A 136 6.11 7.07 7.05
CA ARG A 136 7.50 7.20 6.60
C ARG A 136 8.13 5.86 6.24
N GLY A 137 7.33 4.79 6.25
CA GLY A 137 7.80 3.44 6.01
C GLY A 137 8.56 2.81 7.18
N ARG A 138 8.51 3.39 8.40
CA ARG A 138 9.16 2.80 9.58
C ARG A 138 8.24 1.78 10.21
N LEU A 139 8.79 0.61 10.53
CA LEU A 139 8.05 -0.43 11.26
C LEU A 139 7.85 0.01 12.72
N ILE A 140 6.62 0.45 13.04
CA ILE A 140 6.25 0.94 14.39
C ILE A 140 5.65 -0.17 15.27
N VAL A 141 5.10 -1.22 14.65
CA VAL A 141 4.69 -2.45 15.34
C VAL A 141 5.30 -3.64 14.58
N PRO A 142 6.09 -4.48 15.26
CA PRO A 142 6.80 -5.59 14.60
C PRO A 142 5.84 -6.63 14.02
N CYS A 143 6.24 -7.31 12.92
CA CYS A 143 5.48 -8.39 12.30
C CYS A 143 5.55 -9.66 13.15
N ARG A 144 4.69 -9.77 14.15
CA ARG A 144 4.58 -10.93 15.05
C ARG A 144 3.13 -11.30 15.40
N TYR A 145 2.16 -10.56 14.88
CA TYR A 145 0.75 -10.69 15.21
C TYR A 145 -0.01 -11.50 14.17
N ASP A 146 -1.09 -12.15 14.60
CA ASP A 146 -1.94 -12.98 13.74
C ASP A 146 -2.93 -12.14 12.96
N ALA A 147 -3.37 -11.02 13.54
CA ALA A 147 -4.30 -10.08 12.92
C ALA A 147 -4.06 -8.63 13.39
N GLY A 148 -4.62 -7.67 12.67
CA GLY A 148 -4.61 -6.27 13.04
C GLY A 148 -5.94 -5.59 12.72
N TYR A 149 -6.34 -4.63 13.56
CA TYR A 149 -7.59 -3.87 13.43
C TYR A 149 -7.36 -2.38 13.69
N TYR A 150 -8.13 -1.57 12.99
CA TYR A 150 -8.18 -0.14 13.21
C TYR A 150 -9.60 0.38 13.02
N ARG A 151 -10.05 1.27 13.91
CA ARG A 151 -11.34 1.94 13.80
C ARG A 151 -11.13 3.42 13.49
N ALA A 152 -11.76 3.90 12.42
CA ALA A 152 -11.86 5.30 12.06
C ALA A 152 -13.33 5.67 11.90
N GLY A 153 -13.92 6.34 12.90
CA GLY A 153 -15.33 6.68 12.92
C GLY A 153 -16.24 5.44 12.82
N ILE A 154 -17.21 5.47 11.90
CA ILE A 154 -18.13 4.34 11.65
C ILE A 154 -17.49 3.22 10.80
N TYR A 155 -16.31 3.45 10.24
CA TYR A 155 -15.61 2.44 9.46
C TYR A 155 -14.78 1.57 10.39
N VAL A 156 -15.27 0.39 10.70
CA VAL A 156 -14.44 -0.69 11.21
C VAL A 156 -13.80 -1.31 9.98
N LEU A 157 -12.50 -1.13 9.82
CA LEU A 157 -11.76 -1.95 8.87
C LEU A 157 -11.65 -3.34 9.49
N ASP A 158 -12.76 -4.06 9.41
CA ASP A 158 -12.79 -5.46 9.71
C ASP A 158 -11.86 -6.16 8.74
N THR A 159 -10.95 -6.90 9.34
CA THR A 159 -10.27 -8.03 8.74
C THR A 159 -9.18 -7.76 7.73
N LEU A 160 -7.97 -7.74 8.23
CA LEU A 160 -6.82 -8.27 7.52
C LEU A 160 -6.77 -9.79 7.76
N PHE A 161 -7.85 -10.51 7.39
CA PHE A 161 -7.84 -11.96 7.39
C PHE A 161 -7.32 -12.46 6.04
N ASP A 162 -6.45 -13.43 6.10
CA ASP A 162 -6.28 -14.36 5.00
C ASP A 162 -7.68 -14.98 4.75
N THR A 163 -8.14 -14.98 3.51
CA THR A 163 -9.49 -15.37 3.10
C THR A 163 -9.88 -16.82 3.45
N GLN A 164 -9.01 -17.57 4.13
CA GLN A 164 -9.25 -18.94 4.59
C GLN A 164 -9.56 -19.04 6.09
N ASP A 165 -9.26 -18.01 6.88
CA ASP A 165 -9.57 -18.03 8.31
C ASP A 165 -10.73 -17.09 8.59
N THR A 166 -11.93 -17.64 8.71
CA THR A 166 -13.07 -16.93 9.31
C THR A 166 -12.65 -16.38 10.67
N PRO A 167 -12.97 -15.10 10.96
CA PRO A 167 -12.70 -14.55 12.29
C PRO A 167 -13.30 -15.47 13.35
N PRO A 168 -12.63 -15.64 14.49
CA PRO A 168 -13.25 -16.37 15.59
C PRO A 168 -14.62 -15.75 15.87
N THR A 169 -15.67 -16.51 15.61
CA THR A 169 -17.07 -16.11 15.84
C THR A 169 -17.45 -16.26 17.32
N ASP A 170 -16.51 -16.67 18.15
CA ASP A 170 -16.72 -17.12 19.53
C ASP A 170 -16.69 -16.01 20.60
N GLY A 171 -16.91 -14.74 20.20
CA GLY A 171 -16.93 -13.63 21.15
C GLY A 171 -15.56 -13.28 21.76
N ALA A 172 -14.49 -13.97 21.40
CA ALA A 172 -13.11 -13.60 21.75
C ALA A 172 -12.59 -12.42 20.92
N ASN A 173 -13.25 -12.10 19.79
CA ASN A 173 -12.90 -10.99 18.92
C ASN A 173 -13.36 -9.67 19.56
N PRO A 174 -12.45 -8.76 19.97
CA PRO A 174 -12.81 -7.47 20.55
C PRO A 174 -13.65 -6.60 19.59
N ALA A 175 -13.58 -6.82 18.28
CA ALA A 175 -14.41 -6.13 17.28
C ALA A 175 -15.89 -6.45 17.48
N VAL A 176 -16.22 -7.70 17.86
CA VAL A 176 -17.60 -8.14 18.11
C VAL A 176 -18.16 -7.52 19.39
N ARG A 177 -17.29 -7.17 20.37
CA ARG A 177 -17.70 -6.57 21.65
C ARG A 177 -17.86 -5.06 21.60
N GLY A 178 -17.51 -4.40 20.48
CA GLY A 178 -17.58 -2.94 20.39
C GLY A 178 -16.53 -2.20 21.24
N GLU A 179 -15.49 -2.89 21.72
CA GLU A 179 -14.48 -2.38 22.65
C GLU A 179 -13.33 -1.61 21.98
N PHE A 180 -13.41 -1.36 20.67
CA PHE A 180 -12.38 -0.61 19.95
C PHE A 180 -12.58 0.89 20.09
N GLU A 181 -11.59 1.56 20.66
CA GLU A 181 -11.54 3.03 20.68
C GLU A 181 -11.03 3.58 19.36
N GLU A 182 -11.62 4.71 18.95
CA GLU A 182 -11.21 5.40 17.73
C GLU A 182 -9.76 5.89 17.83
N GLY A 183 -9.02 5.74 16.71
CA GLY A 183 -7.63 6.20 16.63
C GLY A 183 -6.60 5.29 17.30
N ARG A 184 -6.99 4.08 17.69
CA ARG A 184 -6.07 3.06 18.22
C ARG A 184 -5.88 1.93 17.21
N ILE A 185 -4.66 1.38 17.18
CA ILE A 185 -4.29 0.18 16.43
C ILE A 185 -4.40 -0.99 17.39
N TYR A 186 -5.13 -2.02 17.03
CA TYR A 186 -5.24 -3.25 17.79
C TYR A 186 -4.56 -4.38 17.03
N MET A 187 -3.71 -5.12 17.70
CA MET A 187 -3.00 -6.26 17.13
C MET A 187 -3.29 -7.50 17.98
N ILE A 188 -3.54 -8.62 17.34
CA ILE A 188 -3.89 -9.86 18.01
C ILE A 188 -2.76 -10.87 17.85
N ALA A 189 -2.36 -11.47 18.95
CA ALA A 189 -1.48 -12.63 19.00
C ALA A 189 -2.00 -13.62 20.04
N ASP A 190 -2.02 -14.89 19.70
CA ASP A 190 -2.46 -15.98 20.61
C ASP A 190 -3.85 -15.71 21.25
N GLY A 191 -4.77 -15.14 20.46
CA GLY A 191 -6.11 -14.78 20.92
C GLY A 191 -6.20 -13.56 21.84
N CYS A 192 -5.07 -12.91 22.17
CA CYS A 192 -5.01 -11.72 23.01
C CYS A 192 -4.83 -10.45 22.17
N ALA A 193 -5.65 -9.43 22.44
CA ALA A 193 -5.53 -8.12 21.79
C ALA A 193 -4.57 -7.20 22.55
N GLU A 194 -3.66 -6.59 21.84
CA GLU A 194 -2.79 -5.51 22.31
C GLU A 194 -3.15 -4.20 21.58
N ALA A 195 -3.29 -3.11 22.34
CA ALA A 195 -3.58 -1.79 21.80
C ALA A 195 -2.32 -0.94 21.65
N PHE A 196 -2.25 -0.18 20.57
CA PHE A 196 -1.14 0.73 20.26
C PHE A 196 -1.67 2.10 19.86
N ASP A 197 -0.92 3.13 20.22
CA ASP A 197 -1.16 4.47 19.67
C ASP A 197 -0.62 4.57 18.22
N MET A 198 -0.89 5.70 17.56
CA MET A 198 -0.46 5.97 16.19
C MET A 198 1.06 6.11 16.02
N LYS A 199 1.83 6.05 17.11
CA LYS A 199 3.30 6.02 17.10
C LYS A 199 3.85 4.61 17.35
N GLY A 200 2.98 3.60 17.47
CA GLY A 200 3.34 2.22 17.76
C GLY A 200 3.71 1.97 19.22
N ARG A 201 3.37 2.88 20.14
CA ARG A 201 3.59 2.67 21.57
C ARG A 201 2.42 1.87 22.13
N LYS A 202 2.74 0.77 22.83
CA LYS A 202 1.72 -0.07 23.46
C LYS A 202 0.97 0.75 24.51
N ILE A 203 -0.34 0.73 24.45
CA ILE A 203 -1.23 1.35 25.42
C ILE A 203 -1.48 0.30 26.49
N GLY A 204 -1.16 0.61 27.74
CA GLY A 204 -1.37 -0.29 28.87
C GLY A 204 -2.85 -0.66 29.06
N LYS A 205 -3.06 -1.76 29.80
CA LYS A 205 -4.40 -2.21 30.20
C LYS A 205 -5.17 -1.09 30.86
#